data_6d65c6cdb813c10368707532dac8bd55
#
_entry.id   6d65c6cdb813c10368707532dac8bd55
#
_cell.length_a   1.000
_cell.length_b   1.000
_cell.length_c   1.000
_cell.angle_alpha   90.00
_cell.angle_beta   90.00
_cell.angle_gamma   90.00
#
_symmetry.space_group_name_H-M   'P 1'
#
loop_
_entity.id
_entity.type
_entity.pdbx_description
1 polymer ?
#
loop_
_entity_poly.entity_id
_entity_poly.type
_entity_poly.pdbx_seq_one_letter_code
_entity_poly.pdbx_strand_id
1 'polypeptide(L)'
;MKLILSRFRTVRGTVIGRLFQEILDRKGGLIDHERICDTVEREGGNLAPGEYRVEIAKCSFHHRKMLFLHRLQSENSSSSDEAQVACACQSCAEERKHHERGHLSALHAVNCPMFQPGNGPFTLRQGGILVGEACPPGFVIHSQDIFLQLYDRIKKVISRKGEVVVEVVEEMG
;
A
#
# COMPACT_ATOMS: atom_id res chain seq x y z
N MET A 1 -11.49 5.09 9.67
CA MET A 1 -11.80 4.99 8.22
C MET A 1 -11.33 3.64 7.76
N LYS A 2 -12.19 2.86 7.11
CA LYS A 2 -11.81 1.56 6.57
C LYS A 2 -11.77 1.65 5.04
N LEU A 3 -10.68 1.17 4.46
CA LEU A 3 -10.47 1.00 3.03
C LEU A 3 -10.43 -0.49 2.71
N ILE A 4 -10.90 -0.88 1.52
CA ILE A 4 -10.86 -2.26 1.03
C ILE A 4 -10.09 -2.26 -0.28
N LEU A 5 -8.98 -2.99 -0.32
CA LEU A 5 -8.24 -3.30 -1.54
C LEU A 5 -8.68 -4.68 -2.04
N SER A 6 -9.58 -4.69 -3.03
CA SER A 6 -10.09 -5.90 -3.65
C SER A 6 -9.30 -6.21 -4.92
N ARG A 7 -8.65 -7.37 -4.98
CA ARG A 7 -7.88 -7.86 -6.13
C ARG A 7 -8.72 -8.82 -6.94
N PHE A 8 -8.81 -8.59 -8.23
CA PHE A 8 -9.70 -9.39 -9.10
C PHE A 8 -9.02 -9.99 -10.32
N ARG A 9 -7.79 -9.64 -10.62
CA ARG A 9 -7.12 -10.13 -11.84
C ARG A 9 -5.61 -10.04 -11.75
N THR A 10 -4.95 -11.07 -12.29
CA THR A 10 -3.49 -11.04 -12.57
C THR A 10 -3.25 -11.04 -14.07
N VAL A 11 -2.44 -10.10 -14.55
CA VAL A 11 -2.09 -9.95 -15.98
C VAL A 11 -0.62 -9.58 -16.12
N ARG A 12 0.14 -10.41 -16.88
CA ARG A 12 1.53 -10.12 -17.25
C ARG A 12 2.43 -9.73 -16.08
N GLY A 13 2.33 -10.46 -14.97
CA GLY A 13 3.14 -10.21 -13.77
C GLY A 13 2.67 -9.04 -12.91
N THR A 14 1.45 -8.57 -13.13
CA THR A 14 0.80 -7.54 -12.31
C THR A 14 -0.52 -8.01 -11.73
N VAL A 15 -0.79 -7.66 -10.49
CA VAL A 15 -2.06 -7.87 -9.80
C VAL A 15 -2.86 -6.58 -9.88
N ILE A 16 -4.06 -6.68 -10.44
CA ILE A 16 -4.98 -5.54 -10.63
C ILE A 16 -6.06 -5.63 -9.58
N GLY A 17 -6.30 -4.51 -8.91
CA GLY A 17 -7.32 -4.39 -7.88
C GLY A 17 -8.08 -3.08 -7.96
N ARG A 18 -8.97 -2.89 -7.01
CA ARG A 18 -9.74 -1.65 -6.78
C ARG A 18 -9.67 -1.29 -5.33
N LEU A 19 -9.57 0.00 -5.07
CA LEU A 19 -9.60 0.55 -3.72
C LEU A 19 -10.97 1.17 -3.49
N PHE A 20 -11.62 0.74 -2.41
CA PHE A 20 -12.91 1.24 -1.96
C PHE A 20 -12.78 1.85 -0.56
N GLN A 21 -13.70 2.73 -0.21
CA GLN A 21 -13.92 3.20 1.15
C GLN A 21 -15.28 2.73 1.65
N GLU A 22 -15.35 2.17 2.85
CA GLU A 22 -16.62 1.90 3.53
C GLU A 22 -17.31 3.21 3.91
N ILE A 23 -18.58 3.31 3.56
CA ILE A 23 -19.47 4.39 3.97
C ILE A 23 -20.37 3.87 5.08
N LEU A 24 -20.24 4.48 6.26
CA LEU A 24 -20.98 4.10 7.45
C LEU A 24 -22.10 5.10 7.74
N ASP A 25 -23.19 4.63 8.31
CA ASP A 25 -24.23 5.47 8.87
C ASP A 25 -23.80 6.13 10.21
N ARG A 26 -24.68 6.94 10.79
CA ARG A 26 -24.39 7.62 12.08
C ARG A 26 -24.26 6.65 13.27
N LYS A 27 -24.73 5.42 13.13
CA LYS A 27 -24.68 4.36 14.15
C LYS A 27 -23.50 3.39 13.92
N GLY A 28 -22.71 3.59 12.84
CA GLY A 28 -21.59 2.74 12.46
C GLY A 28 -22.00 1.52 11.60
N GLY A 29 -23.24 1.48 11.12
CA GLY A 29 -23.69 0.44 10.19
C GLY A 29 -23.18 0.72 8.77
N LEU A 30 -22.72 -0.33 8.06
CA LEU A 30 -22.28 -0.21 6.67
C LEU A 30 -23.47 0.12 5.77
N ILE A 31 -23.35 1.19 4.98
CA ILE A 31 -24.35 1.61 3.99
C ILE A 31 -23.92 1.19 2.58
N ASP A 32 -22.65 1.50 2.21
CA ASP A 32 -22.15 1.35 0.85
C ASP A 32 -20.62 1.33 0.80
N HIS A 33 -20.07 1.08 -0.39
CA HIS A 33 -18.67 1.16 -0.71
C HIS A 33 -18.42 2.19 -1.82
N GLU A 34 -17.77 3.30 -1.49
CA GLU A 34 -17.32 4.29 -2.49
C GLU A 34 -16.04 3.79 -3.17
N ARG A 35 -16.08 3.60 -4.49
CA ARG A 35 -14.86 3.33 -5.25
C ARG A 35 -13.99 4.57 -5.30
N ILE A 36 -12.71 4.43 -4.90
CA ILE A 36 -11.73 5.52 -4.92
C ILE A 36 -10.93 5.49 -6.23
N CYS A 37 -10.29 4.34 -6.53
CA CYS A 37 -9.41 4.20 -7.68
C CYS A 37 -9.17 2.72 -8.02
N ASP A 38 -8.47 2.50 -9.13
CA ASP A 38 -7.86 1.21 -9.43
C ASP A 38 -6.47 1.13 -8.82
N THR A 39 -5.98 -0.10 -8.64
CA THR A 39 -4.65 -0.38 -8.09
C THR A 39 -3.91 -1.38 -8.94
N VAL A 40 -2.58 -1.24 -8.96
CA VAL A 40 -1.67 -2.21 -9.59
C VAL A 40 -0.56 -2.55 -8.62
N GLU A 41 -0.30 -3.85 -8.45
CA GLU A 41 0.79 -4.39 -7.66
C GLU A 41 1.64 -5.32 -8.53
N ARG A 42 2.86 -5.59 -8.10
CA ARG A 42 3.73 -6.57 -8.75
C ARG A 42 3.36 -7.98 -8.26
N GLU A 43 3.13 -8.90 -9.19
CA GLU A 43 2.92 -10.32 -8.87
C GLU A 43 4.13 -10.89 -8.11
N GLY A 44 3.87 -11.67 -7.07
CA GLY A 44 4.91 -12.23 -6.18
C GLY A 44 5.57 -11.23 -5.24
N GLY A 45 5.26 -9.92 -5.36
CA GLY A 45 5.69 -8.86 -4.44
C GLY A 45 4.54 -8.10 -3.82
N ASN A 46 3.31 -8.55 -4.05
CA ASN A 46 2.09 -7.98 -3.50
C ASN A 46 1.91 -8.34 -2.02
N LEU A 47 1.16 -7.52 -1.30
CA LEU A 47 0.86 -7.76 0.11
C LEU A 47 0.03 -9.04 0.29
N ALA A 48 0.26 -9.77 1.39
CA ALA A 48 -0.63 -10.86 1.76
C ALA A 48 -2.03 -10.32 2.10
N PRO A 49 -3.11 -11.10 1.88
CA PRO A 49 -4.43 -10.74 2.37
C PRO A 49 -4.43 -10.50 3.89
N GLY A 50 -5.25 -9.55 4.35
CA GLY A 50 -5.34 -9.19 5.76
C GLY A 50 -5.51 -7.69 5.99
N GLU A 51 -5.46 -7.27 7.25
CA GLU A 51 -5.65 -5.88 7.64
C GLU A 51 -4.31 -5.17 7.88
N TYR A 52 -4.26 -3.92 7.44
CA TYR A 52 -3.07 -3.06 7.51
C TYR A 52 -3.46 -1.68 8.01
N ARG A 53 -2.74 -1.16 9.00
CA ARG A 53 -2.86 0.23 9.44
C ARG A 53 -2.07 1.13 8.50
N VAL A 54 -2.65 2.29 8.16
CA VAL A 54 -1.97 3.29 7.34
C VAL A 54 -1.25 4.30 8.22
N GLU A 55 0.02 4.54 7.91
CA GLU A 55 0.85 5.57 8.54
C GLU A 55 1.40 6.54 7.49
N ILE A 56 1.44 7.83 7.85
CA ILE A 56 2.09 8.85 7.03
C ILE A 56 3.51 9.07 7.57
N ALA A 57 4.50 8.58 6.84
CA ALA A 57 5.89 8.74 7.21
C ALA A 57 6.75 9.24 6.04
N LYS A 58 7.93 9.80 6.34
CA LYS A 58 8.87 10.25 5.31
C LYS A 58 9.57 9.03 4.70
N CYS A 59 9.43 8.87 3.41
CA CYS A 59 10.17 7.88 2.64
C CYS A 59 11.52 8.47 2.21
N SER A 60 12.61 7.81 2.56
CA SER A 60 13.96 8.25 2.19
C SER A 60 14.22 8.13 0.69
N PHE A 61 13.62 7.15 0.03
CA PHE A 61 13.76 6.94 -1.41
C PHE A 61 12.96 7.97 -2.23
N HIS A 62 11.72 8.22 -1.85
CA HIS A 62 10.87 9.20 -2.55
C HIS A 62 11.13 10.65 -2.08
N HIS A 63 11.95 10.86 -1.06
CA HIS A 63 12.25 12.15 -0.43
C HIS A 63 11.01 12.96 0.00
N ARG A 64 9.86 12.29 0.19
CA ARG A 64 8.57 12.89 0.57
C ARG A 64 7.80 11.99 1.54
N LYS A 65 6.71 12.52 2.12
CA LYS A 65 5.80 11.73 2.93
C LYS A 65 4.98 10.81 2.05
N MET A 66 4.89 9.53 2.46
CA MET A 66 4.18 8.46 1.78
C MET A 66 3.19 7.80 2.73
N LEU A 67 2.29 6.98 2.18
CA LEU A 67 1.28 6.22 2.90
C LEU A 67 1.77 4.79 3.08
N PHE A 68 2.39 4.49 4.21
CA PHE A 68 2.89 3.16 4.55
C PHE A 68 1.79 2.27 5.12
N LEU A 69 1.92 0.97 4.89
CA LEU A 69 1.00 -0.05 5.33
C LEU A 69 1.70 -1.00 6.30
N HIS A 70 1.21 -1.04 7.54
CA HIS A 70 1.73 -1.91 8.60
C HIS A 70 0.71 -2.98 8.91
N ARG A 71 1.08 -4.25 8.78
CA ARG A 71 0.19 -5.38 9.05
C ARG A 71 -0.29 -5.35 10.50
N LEU A 72 -1.58 -5.45 10.70
CA LEU A 72 -2.18 -5.69 12.01
C LEU A 72 -2.05 -7.17 12.33
N GLN A 73 -1.37 -7.51 13.43
CA GLN A 73 -1.28 -8.89 13.89
C GLN A 73 -2.62 -9.26 14.56
N SER A 74 -3.21 -10.39 14.16
CA SER A 74 -4.26 -11.01 14.95
C SER A 74 -3.63 -11.60 16.21
N GLU A 75 -4.19 -11.32 17.39
CA GLU A 75 -3.68 -11.74 18.71
C GLU A 75 -3.48 -13.26 18.90
N ASN A 76 -3.75 -14.09 17.89
CA ASN A 76 -3.75 -15.56 18.00
C ASN A 76 -2.63 -16.27 17.21
N SER A 77 -1.61 -15.58 16.71
CA SER A 77 -0.47 -16.26 16.04
C SER A 77 0.76 -16.30 16.94
N SER A 78 0.81 -17.32 17.79
CA SER A 78 2.05 -17.80 18.43
C SER A 78 2.90 -18.54 17.38
N SER A 79 3.53 -17.83 16.48
CA SER A 79 4.58 -18.39 15.64
C SER A 79 5.67 -17.35 15.40
N SER A 80 6.87 -17.81 15.62
CA SER A 80 8.19 -17.18 15.63
C SER A 80 8.62 -16.49 14.32
N ASP A 81 7.74 -15.77 13.65
CA ASP A 81 8.07 -14.94 12.51
C ASP A 81 8.14 -13.44 12.89
N GLU A 82 8.91 -13.14 13.95
CA GLU A 82 9.24 -11.76 14.34
C GLU A 82 10.06 -10.99 13.28
N ALA A 83 10.35 -11.61 12.14
CA ALA A 83 11.26 -11.03 11.14
C ALA A 83 10.59 -10.15 10.06
N GLN A 84 9.26 -9.96 10.04
CA GLN A 84 8.59 -9.28 8.92
C GLN A 84 7.81 -8.01 9.25
N VAL A 85 7.98 -7.43 10.42
CA VAL A 85 7.40 -6.12 10.76
C VAL A 85 8.50 -5.04 10.80
N ALA A 86 9.46 -5.12 9.91
CA ALA A 86 10.35 -3.99 9.71
C ALA A 86 9.55 -2.88 9.02
N CYS A 87 9.34 -1.77 9.74
CA CYS A 87 8.86 -0.54 9.14
C CYS A 87 9.64 -0.26 7.86
N ALA A 88 8.96 -0.02 6.74
CA ALA A 88 9.60 0.32 5.47
C ALA A 88 10.65 1.44 5.60
N CYS A 89 10.49 2.35 6.57
CA CYS A 89 11.47 3.37 6.90
C CYS A 89 12.73 2.83 7.56
N GLN A 90 12.66 1.76 8.34
CA GLN A 90 13.86 1.10 8.90
C GLN A 90 14.67 0.42 7.81
N SER A 91 14.01 -0.31 6.89
CA SER A 91 14.68 -0.90 5.73
C SER A 91 15.35 0.15 4.85
N CYS A 92 14.69 1.28 4.61
CA CYS A 92 15.30 2.39 3.88
C CYS A 92 16.45 3.07 4.66
N ALA A 93 16.44 3.03 5.98
CA ALA A 93 17.53 3.54 6.82
C ALA A 93 18.73 2.58 6.83
N GLU A 94 18.49 1.29 6.79
CA GLU A 94 19.54 0.26 6.68
C GLU A 94 20.20 0.28 5.31
N GLU A 95 19.44 0.45 4.21
CA GLU A 95 20.01 0.66 2.87
C GLU A 95 20.91 1.90 2.82
N ARG A 96 20.55 2.99 3.51
CA ARG A 96 21.43 4.17 3.58
C ARG A 96 22.78 3.85 4.20
N LYS A 97 22.81 3.08 5.30
CA LYS A 97 24.06 2.65 5.97
C LYS A 97 24.92 1.76 5.06
N HIS A 98 24.30 0.95 4.21
CA HIS A 98 25.00 0.14 3.21
C HIS A 98 25.47 0.96 2.02
N HIS A 99 24.73 1.96 1.59
CA HIS A 99 25.11 2.87 0.49
C HIS A 99 26.33 3.74 0.86
N GLU A 100 26.38 4.21 2.10
CA GLU A 100 27.52 4.97 2.64
C GLU A 100 28.79 4.11 2.74
N ARG A 101 28.68 2.78 2.75
CA ARG A 101 29.81 1.83 2.74
C ARG A 101 30.27 1.40 1.36
N GLY A 102 29.75 2.00 0.27
CA GLY A 102 30.21 1.77 -1.11
C GLY A 102 29.84 0.40 -1.71
N HIS A 103 28.94 -0.35 -1.08
CA HIS A 103 28.41 -1.58 -1.66
C HIS A 103 27.17 -1.30 -2.51
N LEU A 104 27.37 -1.23 -3.81
CA LEU A 104 26.33 -1.25 -4.85
C LEU A 104 25.69 -2.65 -4.97
N SER A 105 25.12 -3.18 -3.92
CA SER A 105 24.15 -4.27 -4.07
C SER A 105 22.74 -3.69 -4.18
N ALA A 106 22.53 -2.96 -5.23
CA ALA A 106 21.41 -2.06 -5.47
C ALA A 106 20.14 -2.76 -5.91
N LEU A 107 19.84 -3.96 -5.55
CA LEU A 107 18.61 -4.63 -5.99
C LEU A 107 18.02 -5.59 -4.95
N HIS A 108 18.37 -5.46 -3.70
CA HIS A 108 17.61 -6.16 -2.69
C HIS A 108 16.27 -5.43 -2.57
N ALA A 109 15.24 -6.11 -3.00
CA ALA A 109 13.87 -5.65 -2.98
C ALA A 109 13.48 -5.35 -1.53
N VAL A 110 13.70 -4.11 -1.12
CA VAL A 110 13.22 -3.63 0.16
C VAL A 110 11.70 -3.73 0.11
N ASN A 111 11.16 -4.55 0.97
CA ASN A 111 9.72 -4.69 1.10
C ASN A 111 9.18 -3.37 1.70
N CYS A 112 8.63 -2.53 0.85
CA CYS A 112 8.07 -1.23 1.24
C CYS A 112 6.56 -1.22 0.98
N PRO A 113 5.75 -1.79 1.89
CA PRO A 113 4.30 -1.76 1.75
C PRO A 113 3.81 -0.31 1.83
N MET A 114 3.41 0.25 0.68
CA MET A 114 2.90 1.63 0.63
C MET A 114 2.06 1.88 -0.61
N PHE A 115 1.13 2.81 -0.50
CA PHE A 115 0.55 3.43 -1.69
C PHE A 115 1.54 4.41 -2.29
N GLN A 116 1.71 4.34 -3.60
CA GLN A 116 2.63 5.21 -4.34
C GLN A 116 2.06 5.63 -5.70
N PRO A 117 2.44 6.80 -6.20
CA PRO A 117 2.17 7.16 -7.57
C PRO A 117 3.17 6.51 -8.51
N GLY A 118 2.75 6.29 -9.75
CA GLY A 118 3.56 5.72 -10.83
C GLY A 118 2.63 5.23 -11.94
N ASN A 119 3.18 4.91 -13.09
CA ASN A 119 2.37 4.58 -14.27
C ASN A 119 2.34 3.08 -14.60
N GLY A 120 3.24 2.28 -14.05
CA GLY A 120 3.30 0.86 -14.40
C GLY A 120 4.24 0.04 -13.51
N PRO A 121 4.32 -1.26 -13.75
CA PRO A 121 4.98 -2.22 -12.86
C PRO A 121 6.49 -1.98 -12.70
N PHE A 122 7.13 -1.31 -13.65
CA PHE A 122 8.56 -0.98 -13.57
C PHE A 122 8.92 0.00 -12.47
N THR A 123 7.94 0.78 -12.00
CA THR A 123 8.10 1.73 -10.88
C THR A 123 7.75 1.11 -9.54
N LEU A 124 7.23 -0.12 -9.54
CA LEU A 124 6.80 -0.83 -8.34
C LEU A 124 7.98 -1.43 -7.59
N ARG A 125 8.09 -1.05 -6.33
CA ARG A 125 8.86 -1.78 -5.33
C ARG A 125 8.05 -2.96 -4.81
N GLN A 126 8.74 -3.94 -4.23
CA GLN A 126 8.08 -5.03 -3.53
C GLN A 126 7.18 -4.48 -2.41
N GLY A 127 5.91 -4.89 -2.41
CA GLY A 127 4.90 -4.36 -1.49
C GLY A 127 4.34 -2.99 -1.87
N GLY A 128 4.81 -2.36 -2.96
CA GLY A 128 4.26 -1.10 -3.46
C GLY A 128 2.93 -1.31 -4.17
N ILE A 129 1.99 -0.39 -3.94
CA ILE A 129 0.67 -0.37 -4.56
C ILE A 129 0.54 0.93 -5.35
N LEU A 130 0.53 0.84 -6.68
CA LEU A 130 0.19 1.98 -7.53
C LEU A 130 -1.30 2.27 -7.43
N VAL A 131 -1.65 3.54 -7.32
CA VAL A 131 -3.03 4.03 -7.38
C VAL A 131 -3.24 4.86 -8.64
N GLY A 132 -4.39 4.74 -9.28
CA GLY A 132 -4.68 5.45 -10.53
C GLY A 132 -5.98 4.99 -11.17
N GLU A 133 -6.16 5.34 -12.43
CA GLU A 133 -7.21 4.78 -13.29
C GLU A 133 -6.61 3.67 -14.14
N ALA A 134 -7.27 2.51 -14.20
CA ALA A 134 -6.77 1.36 -14.95
C ALA A 134 -6.62 1.67 -16.44
N CYS A 135 -5.45 1.38 -16.97
CA CYS A 135 -5.14 1.44 -18.38
C CYS A 135 -4.61 0.05 -18.81
N PRO A 136 -5.09 -0.55 -19.92
CA PRO A 136 -4.61 -1.87 -20.34
C PRO A 136 -3.13 -1.83 -20.76
N PRO A 137 -2.43 -2.97 -20.56
CA PRO A 137 -2.59 -4.06 -19.61
C PRO A 137 -1.64 -3.90 -18.40
N GLY A 138 -2.17 -3.62 -17.22
CA GLY A 138 -1.38 -3.57 -15.98
C GLY A 138 -0.71 -2.22 -15.71
N PHE A 139 -1.19 -1.15 -16.33
CA PHE A 139 -0.77 0.23 -16.10
C PHE A 139 -1.91 1.05 -15.48
N VAL A 140 -1.54 2.17 -14.89
CA VAL A 140 -2.48 3.19 -14.41
C VAL A 140 -2.08 4.57 -14.97
N ILE A 141 -3.09 5.40 -15.18
CA ILE A 141 -2.95 6.82 -15.55
C ILE A 141 -3.49 7.71 -14.43
N HIS A 142 -3.23 9.01 -14.49
CA HIS A 142 -3.63 10.00 -13.47
C HIS A 142 -3.17 9.67 -12.04
N SER A 143 -2.14 8.83 -11.92
CA SER A 143 -1.70 8.25 -10.65
C SER A 143 -1.25 9.30 -9.64
N GLN A 144 -0.57 10.37 -10.09
CA GLN A 144 -0.11 11.42 -9.18
C GLN A 144 -1.27 12.17 -8.55
N ASP A 145 -2.28 12.53 -9.32
CA ASP A 145 -3.44 13.29 -8.84
C ASP A 145 -4.29 12.45 -7.90
N ILE A 146 -4.52 11.19 -8.27
CA ILE A 146 -5.26 10.22 -7.44
C ILE A 146 -4.52 9.93 -6.14
N PHE A 147 -3.19 9.79 -6.18
CA PHE A 147 -2.38 9.64 -4.97
C PHE A 147 -2.51 10.84 -4.04
N LEU A 148 -2.47 12.07 -4.57
CA LEU A 148 -2.63 13.27 -3.75
C LEU A 148 -4.02 13.36 -3.13
N GLN A 149 -5.07 13.03 -3.87
CA GLN A 149 -6.44 12.98 -3.35
C GLN A 149 -6.57 11.95 -2.21
N LEU A 150 -6.03 10.74 -2.42
CA LEU A 150 -6.02 9.69 -1.39
C LEU A 150 -5.19 10.13 -0.16
N TYR A 151 -4.02 10.72 -0.38
CA TYR A 151 -3.16 11.23 0.66
C TYR A 151 -3.87 12.28 1.52
N ASP A 152 -4.53 13.27 0.90
CA ASP A 152 -5.24 14.32 1.61
C ASP A 152 -6.47 13.79 2.38
N ARG A 153 -7.19 12.82 1.81
CA ARG A 153 -8.31 12.12 2.46
C ARG A 153 -7.82 11.40 3.72
N ILE A 154 -6.76 10.61 3.64
CA ILE A 154 -6.17 9.90 4.77
C ILE A 154 -5.58 10.86 5.80
N LYS A 155 -4.86 11.89 5.37
CA LYS A 155 -4.28 12.91 6.24
C LYS A 155 -5.34 13.62 7.09
N LYS A 156 -6.51 13.93 6.52
CA LYS A 156 -7.64 14.54 7.26
C LYS A 156 -8.12 13.65 8.39
N VAL A 157 -8.16 12.34 8.20
CA VAL A 157 -8.57 11.38 9.24
C VAL A 157 -7.50 11.29 10.33
N ILE A 158 -6.24 11.09 9.96
CA ILE A 158 -5.13 10.95 10.91
C ILE A 158 -4.92 12.24 11.73
N SER A 159 -5.05 13.42 11.11
CA SER A 159 -4.91 14.70 11.82
C SER A 159 -5.98 14.92 12.89
N ARG A 160 -7.14 14.26 12.77
CA ARG A 160 -8.22 14.25 13.78
C ARG A 160 -8.10 13.10 14.78
N LYS A 161 -6.92 12.48 14.87
CA LYS A 161 -6.64 11.30 15.70
C LYS A 161 -7.48 10.07 15.33
N GLY A 162 -7.99 10.03 14.10
CA GLY A 162 -8.67 8.85 13.55
C GLY A 162 -7.67 7.84 13.02
N GLU A 163 -8.06 6.59 13.00
CA GLU A 163 -7.29 5.50 12.41
C GLU A 163 -7.77 5.21 10.98
N VAL A 164 -6.83 4.79 10.14
CA VAL A 164 -7.11 4.32 8.78
C VAL A 164 -6.59 2.91 8.63
N VAL A 165 -7.49 1.99 8.30
CA VAL A 165 -7.18 0.57 8.08
C VAL A 165 -7.48 0.21 6.63
N VAL A 166 -6.60 -0.57 6.01
CA VAL A 166 -6.80 -1.17 4.68
C VAL A 166 -6.95 -2.67 4.86
N GLU A 167 -8.08 -3.20 4.46
CA GLU A 167 -8.30 -4.64 4.32
C GLU A 167 -7.95 -5.06 2.90
N VAL A 168 -7.03 -6.00 2.76
CA VAL A 168 -6.61 -6.58 1.48
C VAL A 168 -7.32 -7.91 1.30
N VAL A 169 -8.14 -8.01 0.23
CA VAL A 169 -8.92 -9.20 -0.08
C VAL A 169 -8.68 -9.65 -1.52
N GLU A 170 -8.71 -10.97 -1.73
CA GLU A 170 -8.76 -11.57 -3.06
C GLU A 170 -10.22 -11.83 -3.42
N GLU A 171 -10.71 -11.30 -4.54
CA GLU A 171 -11.98 -11.76 -5.10
C GLU A 171 -11.78 -13.17 -5.63
N MET A 172 -12.52 -14.13 -5.05
CA MET A 172 -12.59 -15.46 -5.62
C MET A 172 -13.33 -15.35 -6.95
N GLY A 173 -12.61 -15.56 -8.05
CA GLY A 173 -13.13 -15.58 -9.40
C GLY A 173 -14.05 -16.79 -9.68
#